data_89180d18aace53668fc0ba066d836656
#
_entry.id   89180d18aace53668fc0ba066d836656
#
_cell.length_a   1.000
_cell.length_b   1.000
_cell.length_c   1.000
_cell.angle_alpha   90.00
_cell.angle_beta   90.00
_cell.angle_gamma   90.00
#
_symmetry.space_group_name_H-M   'P 1'
#
loop_
_entity.id
_entity.type
_entity.pdbx_description
1 polymer ?
#
loop_
_entity_poly.entity_id
_entity_poly.type
_entity_poly.pdbx_seq_one_letter_code
_entity_poly.pdbx_strand_id
1 'polypeptide(L)'
;MISFSTCWNSGRHTSGDEMLREIKGELGFDSMELGHGIRISLMPGIQKMFDAGEVRFSSLHNFCPLPVEVMGASPDCYQFSASHPKERERAVKQTFQTIDFAERLGAPFVVMHLGKVPMQPITDSLIALAKKGELLSRKYVRRKIRAVKTREAAAPCYLERVKDCLGRVIDYAASKNIRLGIEGRRGYEEIPSERELPVLLEEMNAPRLGYWHDFGHIQIKENLAFLDHAEWLRTIAPHAFGCHVQDCIWPAQDHQPPFAGDIDFKKLVPILPRDCLFVWEMSPRKTVEEIRRSVEIWQKHFGP
;
A
#
# COMPACT_ATOMS: atom_id res chain seq x y z
N MET A 1 -15.12 7.18 4.86
CA MET A 1 -15.17 7.47 3.40
C MET A 1 -14.58 6.28 2.67
N ILE A 2 -15.21 5.81 1.60
CA ILE A 2 -14.73 4.70 0.77
C ILE A 2 -14.25 5.25 -0.56
N SER A 3 -13.11 4.76 -1.03
CA SER A 3 -12.43 5.17 -2.26
C SER A 3 -12.00 3.93 -3.06
N PHE A 4 -11.67 4.10 -4.34
CA PHE A 4 -11.26 3.00 -5.21
C PHE A 4 -9.92 3.30 -5.89
N SER A 5 -8.97 2.36 -5.88
CA SER A 5 -7.65 2.56 -6.48
C SER A 5 -7.64 2.33 -7.98
N THR A 6 -7.04 3.25 -8.71
CA THR A 6 -6.84 3.14 -10.17
C THR A 6 -5.84 2.06 -10.57
N CYS A 7 -5.21 1.35 -9.62
CA CYS A 7 -4.36 0.19 -9.91
C CYS A 7 -5.13 -0.88 -10.70
N TRP A 8 -6.46 -0.98 -10.51
CA TRP A 8 -7.33 -1.90 -11.22
C TRP A 8 -7.38 -1.66 -12.73
N ASN A 9 -7.37 -0.40 -13.18
CA ASN A 9 -7.63 -0.10 -14.59
C ASN A 9 -6.60 0.79 -15.30
N SER A 10 -5.66 1.41 -14.59
CA SER A 10 -4.70 2.36 -15.18
C SER A 10 -3.85 1.76 -16.30
N GLY A 11 -3.59 0.45 -16.26
CA GLY A 11 -2.77 -0.23 -17.27
C GLY A 11 -3.45 -0.41 -18.62
N ARG A 12 -4.77 -0.34 -18.71
CA ARG A 12 -5.54 -0.57 -19.95
C ARG A 12 -6.05 0.70 -20.63
N HIS A 13 -5.88 1.87 -20.00
CA HIS A 13 -6.30 3.14 -20.58
C HIS A 13 -5.14 3.97 -21.10
N THR A 14 -5.42 4.75 -22.13
CA THR A 14 -4.52 5.78 -22.70
C THR A 14 -5.01 7.19 -22.42
N SER A 15 -6.25 7.35 -21.91
CA SER A 15 -6.86 8.60 -21.50
C SER A 15 -7.25 8.55 -20.02
N GLY A 16 -6.86 9.58 -19.26
CA GLY A 16 -7.13 9.65 -17.82
C GLY A 16 -8.62 9.89 -17.52
N ASP A 17 -9.35 10.62 -18.36
CA ASP A 17 -10.78 10.84 -18.16
C ASP A 17 -11.61 9.57 -18.47
N GLU A 18 -11.24 8.79 -19.48
CA GLU A 18 -11.89 7.49 -19.74
C GLU A 18 -11.64 6.50 -18.60
N MET A 19 -10.42 6.45 -18.08
CA MET A 19 -10.05 5.62 -16.92
C MET A 19 -10.93 5.94 -15.70
N LEU A 20 -11.09 7.21 -15.36
CA LEU A 20 -11.88 7.62 -14.20
C LEU A 20 -13.39 7.43 -14.43
N ARG A 21 -13.88 7.66 -15.65
CA ARG A 21 -15.28 7.42 -16.01
C ARG A 21 -15.64 5.94 -15.91
N GLU A 22 -14.75 5.01 -16.22
CA GLU A 22 -14.98 3.59 -16.05
C GLU A 22 -15.22 3.26 -14.57
N ILE A 23 -14.35 3.72 -13.64
CA ILE A 23 -14.53 3.49 -12.20
C ILE A 23 -15.86 4.11 -11.73
N LYS A 24 -16.11 5.37 -12.08
CA LYS A 24 -17.32 6.08 -11.66
C LYS A 24 -18.60 5.46 -12.24
N GLY A 25 -18.62 5.17 -13.53
CA GLY A 25 -19.80 4.65 -14.22
C GLY A 25 -20.07 3.19 -13.93
N GLU A 26 -19.04 2.36 -13.92
CA GLU A 26 -19.21 0.92 -13.73
C GLU A 26 -19.22 0.50 -12.25
N LEU A 27 -18.46 1.16 -11.40
CA LEU A 27 -18.35 0.76 -10.00
C LEU A 27 -19.04 1.70 -9.01
N GLY A 28 -19.42 2.91 -9.45
CA GLY A 28 -20.14 3.88 -8.63
C GLY A 28 -19.28 4.67 -7.65
N PHE A 29 -17.94 4.63 -7.77
CA PHE A 29 -17.05 5.40 -6.91
C PHE A 29 -16.76 6.77 -7.53
N ASP A 30 -16.94 7.85 -6.78
CA ASP A 30 -16.56 9.22 -7.15
C ASP A 30 -15.32 9.73 -6.39
N SER A 31 -14.84 8.97 -5.39
CA SER A 31 -13.59 9.18 -4.67
C SER A 31 -12.59 8.09 -5.07
N MET A 32 -11.38 8.49 -5.43
CA MET A 32 -10.40 7.56 -5.99
C MET A 32 -9.00 7.77 -5.40
N GLU A 33 -8.21 6.70 -5.43
CA GLU A 33 -6.77 6.77 -5.26
C GLU A 33 -6.09 6.69 -6.63
N LEU A 34 -5.10 7.55 -6.87
CA LEU A 34 -4.22 7.40 -8.02
C LEU A 34 -3.06 6.45 -7.68
N GLY A 35 -3.08 5.26 -8.25
CA GLY A 35 -2.08 4.23 -8.05
C GLY A 35 -0.74 4.54 -8.72
N HIS A 36 0.29 3.79 -8.34
CA HIS A 36 1.67 3.88 -8.88
C HIS A 36 1.81 3.55 -10.37
N GLY A 37 0.74 3.08 -11.02
CA GLY A 37 0.70 2.80 -12.48
C GLY A 37 0.28 3.98 -13.35
N ILE A 38 -0.04 5.13 -12.77
CA ILE A 38 -0.46 6.33 -13.50
C ILE A 38 0.70 6.91 -14.31
N ARG A 39 0.60 6.82 -15.63
CA ARG A 39 1.57 7.43 -16.54
C ARG A 39 1.30 8.93 -16.66
N ILE A 40 2.35 9.71 -16.92
CA ILE A 40 2.23 11.16 -17.09
C ILE A 40 1.23 11.55 -18.20
N SER A 41 1.07 10.72 -19.22
CA SER A 41 0.12 10.92 -20.32
C SER A 41 -1.36 10.89 -19.88
N LEU A 42 -1.68 10.26 -18.74
CA LEU A 42 -3.04 10.22 -18.19
C LEU A 42 -3.40 11.49 -17.41
N MET A 43 -2.39 12.24 -16.94
CA MET A 43 -2.60 13.39 -16.06
C MET A 43 -3.49 14.49 -16.64
N PRO A 44 -3.44 14.85 -17.95
CA PRO A 44 -4.33 15.87 -18.49
C PRO A 44 -5.82 15.52 -18.35
N GLY A 45 -6.20 14.26 -18.61
CA GLY A 45 -7.57 13.78 -18.45
C GLY A 45 -7.99 13.71 -16.97
N ILE A 46 -7.07 13.28 -16.08
CA ILE A 46 -7.30 13.28 -14.63
C ILE A 46 -7.56 14.70 -14.12
N GLN A 47 -6.71 15.66 -14.48
CA GLN A 47 -6.86 17.06 -14.08
C GLN A 47 -8.18 17.65 -14.57
N LYS A 48 -8.54 17.38 -15.83
CA LYS A 48 -9.80 17.84 -16.42
C LYS A 48 -11.02 17.41 -15.62
N MET A 49 -11.09 16.13 -15.20
CA MET A 49 -12.22 15.62 -14.41
C MET A 49 -12.23 16.19 -12.99
N PHE A 50 -11.06 16.40 -12.41
CA PHE A 50 -10.94 17.05 -11.10
C PHE A 50 -11.41 18.50 -11.15
N ASP A 51 -10.95 19.29 -12.13
CA ASP A 51 -11.33 20.69 -12.30
C ASP A 51 -12.83 20.87 -12.59
N ALA A 52 -13.44 19.88 -13.26
CA ALA A 52 -14.88 19.81 -13.48
C ALA A 52 -15.68 19.40 -12.23
N GLY A 53 -15.04 19.04 -11.13
CA GLY A 53 -15.69 18.54 -9.91
C GLY A 53 -16.37 17.16 -10.07
N GLU A 54 -16.03 16.43 -11.13
CA GLU A 54 -16.64 15.12 -11.42
C GLU A 54 -16.11 14.00 -10.54
N VAL A 55 -14.88 14.13 -10.04
CA VAL A 55 -14.20 13.16 -9.17
C VAL A 55 -13.42 13.85 -8.06
N ARG A 56 -13.14 13.11 -7.00
CA ARG A 56 -12.27 13.52 -5.88
C ARG A 56 -11.15 12.52 -5.71
N PHE A 57 -10.01 12.98 -5.20
CA PHE A 57 -8.90 12.08 -4.89
C PHE A 57 -8.69 12.00 -3.38
N SER A 58 -8.68 10.79 -2.86
CA SER A 58 -8.46 10.52 -1.44
C SER A 58 -6.99 10.36 -1.10
N SER A 59 -6.22 9.79 -2.02
CA SER A 59 -4.80 9.49 -1.86
C SER A 59 -4.10 9.35 -3.21
N LEU A 60 -2.77 9.48 -3.18
CA LEU A 60 -1.89 9.05 -4.26
C LEU A 60 -0.93 8.00 -3.72
N HIS A 61 -0.78 6.90 -4.47
CA HIS A 61 0.23 5.90 -4.14
C HIS A 61 1.57 6.28 -4.77
N ASN A 62 2.62 6.39 -3.96
CA ASN A 62 3.96 6.75 -4.42
C ASN A 62 4.55 5.61 -5.30
N PHE A 63 5.04 5.83 -6.50
CA PHE A 63 5.32 7.12 -7.14
C PHE A 63 4.22 7.43 -8.16
N CYS A 64 3.55 8.54 -7.99
CA CYS A 64 2.47 8.95 -8.89
C CYS A 64 2.66 10.42 -9.32
N PRO A 65 2.75 10.74 -10.63
CA PRO A 65 2.78 9.79 -11.75
C PRO A 65 4.05 8.92 -11.76
N LEU A 66 3.96 7.75 -12.42
CA LEU A 66 5.10 6.86 -12.63
C LEU A 66 6.26 7.63 -13.29
N PRO A 67 7.49 7.56 -12.73
CA PRO A 67 8.65 8.22 -13.33
C PRO A 67 8.88 7.78 -14.78
N VAL A 68 9.12 8.73 -15.67
CA VAL A 68 9.16 8.49 -17.12
C VAL A 68 10.25 7.51 -17.58
N GLU A 69 11.31 7.37 -16.78
CA GLU A 69 12.41 6.44 -17.01
C GLU A 69 12.11 5.00 -16.57
N VAL A 70 10.99 4.78 -15.88
CA VAL A 70 10.60 3.46 -15.37
C VAL A 70 9.70 2.75 -16.36
N MET A 71 10.17 1.59 -16.87
CA MET A 71 9.46 0.82 -17.89
C MET A 71 8.28 0.03 -17.33
N GLY A 72 8.36 -0.44 -16.10
CA GLY A 72 7.32 -1.23 -15.43
C GLY A 72 6.78 -0.53 -14.20
N ALA A 73 5.46 -0.43 -14.09
CA ALA A 73 4.82 0.13 -12.91
C ALA A 73 5.17 -0.69 -11.66
N SER A 74 5.75 -0.03 -10.66
CA SER A 74 6.07 -0.62 -9.36
C SER A 74 6.20 0.49 -8.32
N PRO A 75 5.59 0.33 -7.14
CA PRO A 75 5.79 1.26 -6.03
C PRO A 75 7.21 1.17 -5.43
N ASP A 76 7.96 0.13 -5.80
CA ASP A 76 9.34 -0.12 -5.35
C ASP A 76 10.40 0.22 -6.41
N CYS A 77 10.05 0.99 -7.47
CA CYS A 77 10.98 1.34 -8.53
C CYS A 77 12.19 2.15 -8.03
N TYR A 78 12.03 2.91 -6.95
CA TYR A 78 13.09 3.52 -6.15
C TYR A 78 12.86 3.24 -4.67
N GLN A 79 13.94 3.02 -3.91
CA GLN A 79 13.83 2.64 -2.50
C GLN A 79 14.60 3.61 -1.60
N PHE A 80 13.96 4.07 -0.53
CA PHE A 80 14.61 4.85 0.53
C PHE A 80 15.71 4.05 1.24
N SER A 81 15.55 2.72 1.30
CA SER A 81 16.54 1.81 1.88
C SER A 81 17.72 1.52 0.96
N ALA A 82 17.71 1.93 -0.31
CA ALA A 82 18.71 1.58 -1.31
C ALA A 82 20.15 1.84 -0.84
N SER A 83 21.06 0.94 -1.20
CA SER A 83 22.48 1.07 -0.86
C SER A 83 23.14 2.24 -1.59
N HIS A 84 22.73 2.48 -2.84
CA HIS A 84 23.31 3.52 -3.66
C HIS A 84 22.68 4.91 -3.37
N PRO A 85 23.46 5.93 -2.99
CA PRO A 85 22.93 7.25 -2.63
C PRO A 85 22.08 7.90 -3.74
N LYS A 86 22.47 7.77 -5.01
CA LYS A 86 21.73 8.34 -6.15
C LYS A 86 20.33 7.74 -6.29
N GLU A 87 20.13 6.49 -5.91
CA GLU A 87 18.81 5.86 -5.92
C GLU A 87 17.92 6.46 -4.81
N ARG A 88 18.47 6.64 -3.62
CA ARG A 88 17.76 7.33 -2.52
C ARG A 88 17.36 8.75 -2.89
N GLU A 89 18.29 9.51 -3.53
CA GLU A 89 17.96 10.86 -4.04
C GLU A 89 16.82 10.85 -5.07
N ARG A 90 16.79 9.85 -5.94
CA ARG A 90 15.67 9.68 -6.88
C ARG A 90 14.37 9.37 -6.14
N ALA A 91 14.40 8.47 -5.15
CA ALA A 91 13.23 8.15 -4.34
C ALA A 91 12.67 9.41 -3.66
N VAL A 92 13.51 10.21 -3.02
CA VAL A 92 13.08 11.47 -2.39
C VAL A 92 12.53 12.46 -3.40
N LYS A 93 13.24 12.69 -4.52
CA LYS A 93 12.79 13.64 -5.57
C LYS A 93 11.46 13.24 -6.18
N GLN A 94 11.26 11.96 -6.49
CA GLN A 94 10.02 11.48 -7.07
C GLN A 94 8.87 11.50 -6.05
N THR A 95 9.16 11.31 -4.77
CA THR A 95 8.17 11.49 -3.71
C THR A 95 7.73 12.95 -3.59
N PHE A 96 8.65 13.91 -3.71
CA PHE A 96 8.27 15.34 -3.76
C PHE A 96 7.33 15.62 -4.92
N GLN A 97 7.57 15.06 -6.10
CA GLN A 97 6.65 15.21 -7.24
C GLN A 97 5.27 14.60 -6.94
N THR A 98 5.22 13.42 -6.31
CA THR A 98 3.94 12.81 -5.88
C THR A 98 3.20 13.72 -4.90
N ILE A 99 3.90 14.32 -3.95
CA ILE A 99 3.33 15.28 -2.98
C ILE A 99 2.79 16.52 -3.69
N ASP A 100 3.51 17.08 -4.68
CA ASP A 100 3.05 18.22 -5.48
C ASP A 100 1.78 17.89 -6.27
N PHE A 101 1.69 16.69 -6.82
CA PHE A 101 0.48 16.22 -7.49
C PHE A 101 -0.68 15.99 -6.52
N ALA A 102 -0.40 15.47 -5.32
CA ALA A 102 -1.41 15.30 -4.27
C ALA A 102 -1.99 16.66 -3.85
N GLU A 103 -1.15 17.67 -3.60
CA GLU A 103 -1.59 19.03 -3.32
C GLU A 103 -2.46 19.60 -4.45
N ARG A 104 -2.00 19.50 -5.71
CA ARG A 104 -2.72 19.99 -6.90
C ARG A 104 -4.10 19.37 -7.07
N LEU A 105 -4.23 18.08 -6.77
CA LEU A 105 -5.47 17.31 -6.90
C LEU A 105 -6.29 17.26 -5.61
N GLY A 106 -5.90 18.01 -4.58
CA GLY A 106 -6.60 18.05 -3.30
C GLY A 106 -6.63 16.74 -2.54
N ALA A 107 -5.73 15.79 -2.86
CA ALA A 107 -5.61 14.52 -2.16
C ALA A 107 -4.83 14.69 -0.85
N PRO A 108 -5.41 14.38 0.31
CA PRO A 108 -4.78 14.64 1.61
C PRO A 108 -3.68 13.64 2.00
N PHE A 109 -3.57 12.51 1.30
CA PHE A 109 -2.65 11.44 1.66
C PHE A 109 -1.76 11.01 0.51
N VAL A 110 -0.51 10.64 0.86
CA VAL A 110 0.40 9.88 -0.02
C VAL A 110 0.77 8.58 0.68
N VAL A 111 0.49 7.46 0.02
CA VAL A 111 0.84 6.11 0.49
C VAL A 111 2.23 5.76 0.02
N MET A 112 3.06 5.18 0.90
CA MET A 112 4.48 4.97 0.64
C MET A 112 4.98 3.59 0.98
N HIS A 113 5.81 3.04 0.09
CA HIS A 113 6.75 1.98 0.38
C HIS A 113 8.13 2.58 0.70
N LEU A 114 8.86 1.99 1.64
CA LEU A 114 10.15 2.52 2.06
C LEU A 114 11.34 1.68 1.55
N GLY A 115 11.07 0.51 0.99
CA GLY A 115 12.07 -0.38 0.41
C GLY A 115 12.22 -1.70 1.17
N LYS A 116 13.39 -2.31 1.08
CA LYS A 116 13.66 -3.63 1.65
C LYS A 116 15.12 -3.81 2.06
N VAL A 117 15.38 -4.84 2.86
CA VAL A 117 16.72 -5.37 3.08
C VAL A 117 17.08 -6.23 1.87
N PRO A 118 18.20 -5.97 1.18
CA PRO A 118 18.67 -6.79 0.07
C PRO A 118 19.07 -8.18 0.58
N MET A 119 18.22 -9.16 0.33
CA MET A 119 18.43 -10.56 0.68
C MET A 119 17.67 -11.46 -0.29
N GLN A 120 17.91 -12.76 -0.21
CA GLN A 120 17.13 -13.73 -1.00
C GLN A 120 15.63 -13.58 -0.66
N PRO A 121 14.72 -13.62 -1.66
CA PRO A 121 13.28 -13.47 -1.43
C PRO A 121 12.73 -14.66 -0.65
N ILE A 122 12.71 -14.50 0.68
CA ILE A 122 12.31 -15.56 1.59
C ILE A 122 10.81 -15.75 1.64
N THR A 123 10.07 -14.65 1.58
CA THR A 123 8.61 -14.69 1.63
C THR A 123 8.05 -15.59 0.55
N ASP A 124 8.45 -15.38 -0.72
CA ASP A 124 8.00 -16.22 -1.84
C ASP A 124 8.40 -17.70 -1.67
N SER A 125 9.56 -17.94 -1.08
CA SER A 125 10.03 -19.30 -0.81
C SER A 125 9.23 -19.99 0.30
N LEU A 126 8.74 -19.24 1.30
CA LEU A 126 7.84 -19.74 2.34
C LEU A 126 6.43 -19.98 1.79
N ILE A 127 5.93 -19.09 0.94
CA ILE A 127 4.67 -19.26 0.19
C ILE A 127 4.71 -20.54 -0.64
N ALA A 128 5.82 -20.80 -1.35
CA ALA A 128 5.98 -22.00 -2.15
C ALA A 128 5.97 -23.29 -1.29
N LEU A 129 6.47 -23.25 -0.07
CA LEU A 129 6.38 -24.37 0.89
C LEU A 129 4.96 -24.53 1.43
N ALA A 130 4.30 -23.43 1.79
CA ALA A 130 2.91 -23.46 2.27
C ALA A 130 1.96 -24.05 1.22
N LYS A 131 2.11 -23.66 -0.07
CA LYS A 131 1.36 -24.25 -1.20
C LYS A 131 1.54 -25.76 -1.35
N LYS A 132 2.66 -26.33 -0.87
CA LYS A 132 2.94 -27.76 -0.89
C LYS A 132 2.49 -28.48 0.39
N GLY A 133 1.79 -27.80 1.29
CA GLY A 133 1.39 -28.35 2.58
C GLY A 133 2.55 -28.49 3.58
N GLU A 134 3.69 -27.85 3.32
CA GLU A 134 4.88 -27.91 4.19
C GLU A 134 4.91 -26.76 5.22
N LEU A 135 3.80 -26.04 5.45
CA LEU A 135 3.73 -25.03 6.50
C LEU A 135 4.10 -25.65 7.85
N LEU A 136 4.95 -24.99 8.61
CA LEU A 136 5.50 -25.44 9.90
C LEU A 136 6.32 -26.74 9.86
N SER A 137 6.62 -27.29 8.69
CA SER A 137 7.59 -28.39 8.57
C SER A 137 8.98 -27.98 9.09
N ARG A 138 9.83 -28.94 9.43
CA ARG A 138 11.24 -28.66 9.83
C ARG A 138 11.99 -27.82 8.79
N LYS A 139 11.71 -28.04 7.50
CA LYS A 139 12.31 -27.28 6.39
C LYS A 139 11.82 -25.85 6.40
N TYR A 140 10.50 -25.63 6.55
CA TYR A 140 9.87 -24.33 6.65
C TYR A 140 10.44 -23.53 7.83
N VAL A 141 10.38 -24.11 9.05
CA VAL A 141 10.84 -23.45 10.28
C VAL A 141 12.32 -23.08 10.20
N ARG A 142 13.17 -24.01 9.73
CA ARG A 142 14.61 -23.73 9.57
C ARG A 142 14.87 -22.58 8.61
N ARG A 143 14.15 -22.54 7.49
CA ARG A 143 14.28 -21.49 6.48
C ARG A 143 13.81 -20.15 7.04
N LYS A 144 12.68 -20.11 7.71
CA LYS A 144 12.11 -18.92 8.35
C LYS A 144 13.05 -18.36 9.43
N ILE A 145 13.55 -19.19 10.35
CA ILE A 145 14.49 -18.74 11.39
C ILE A 145 15.76 -18.15 10.78
N ARG A 146 16.33 -18.79 9.74
CA ARG A 146 17.50 -18.25 9.05
C ARG A 146 17.21 -16.87 8.45
N ALA A 147 16.07 -16.73 7.78
CA ALA A 147 15.67 -15.47 7.17
C ALA A 147 15.49 -14.36 8.19
N VAL A 148 14.79 -14.63 9.29
CA VAL A 148 14.60 -13.69 10.40
C VAL A 148 15.96 -13.21 10.91
N LYS A 149 16.85 -14.14 11.27
CA LYS A 149 18.20 -13.79 11.76
C LYS A 149 19.01 -12.94 10.77
N THR A 150 18.97 -13.30 9.47
CA THR A 150 19.72 -12.58 8.44
C THR A 150 19.15 -11.17 8.26
N ARG A 151 17.83 -11.03 8.19
CA ARG A 151 17.16 -9.75 8.02
C ARG A 151 17.38 -8.84 9.22
N GLU A 152 17.16 -9.32 10.43
CA GLU A 152 17.31 -8.52 11.65
C GLU A 152 18.76 -8.05 11.87
N ALA A 153 19.75 -8.86 11.51
CA ALA A 153 21.15 -8.45 11.57
C ALA A 153 21.50 -7.36 10.56
N ALA A 154 20.84 -7.33 9.40
CA ALA A 154 21.14 -6.36 8.34
C ALA A 154 20.27 -5.10 8.43
N ALA A 155 19.02 -5.20 8.92
CA ALA A 155 18.02 -4.14 8.88
C ALA A 155 18.47 -2.78 9.47
N PRO A 156 19.23 -2.69 10.57
CA PRO A 156 19.55 -1.39 11.16
C PRO A 156 20.18 -0.40 10.19
N CYS A 157 21.13 -0.84 9.35
CA CYS A 157 21.78 0.08 8.43
C CYS A 157 20.86 0.56 7.29
N TYR A 158 19.83 -0.21 6.94
CA TYR A 158 18.82 0.17 5.94
C TYR A 158 17.75 1.06 6.54
N LEU A 159 17.39 0.84 7.80
CA LEU A 159 16.48 1.71 8.56
C LEU A 159 17.05 3.12 8.73
N GLU A 160 18.34 3.25 9.04
CA GLU A 160 19.00 4.58 9.13
C GLU A 160 18.92 5.34 7.79
N ARG A 161 19.10 4.66 6.66
CA ARG A 161 18.94 5.27 5.33
C ARG A 161 17.49 5.72 5.08
N VAL A 162 16.52 4.90 5.52
CA VAL A 162 15.10 5.23 5.43
C VAL A 162 14.80 6.47 6.26
N LYS A 163 15.27 6.54 7.51
CA LYS A 163 15.07 7.71 8.39
C LYS A 163 15.62 9.00 7.79
N ASP A 164 16.83 8.95 7.24
CA ASP A 164 17.46 10.09 6.58
C ASP A 164 16.62 10.63 5.41
N CYS A 165 16.15 9.73 4.53
CA CYS A 165 15.30 10.12 3.42
C CYS A 165 13.91 10.58 3.90
N LEU A 166 13.32 9.88 4.87
CA LEU A 166 11.97 10.12 5.37
C LEU A 166 11.87 11.47 6.06
N GLY A 167 12.88 11.89 6.83
CA GLY A 167 12.91 13.21 7.46
C GLY A 167 12.71 14.34 6.43
N ARG A 168 13.43 14.29 5.31
CA ARG A 168 13.30 15.26 4.21
C ARG A 168 11.91 15.25 3.57
N VAL A 169 11.32 14.05 3.41
CA VAL A 169 9.99 13.89 2.82
C VAL A 169 8.90 14.39 3.77
N ILE A 170 9.04 14.15 5.07
CA ILE A 170 8.11 14.64 6.10
C ILE A 170 8.05 16.17 6.10
N ASP A 171 9.20 16.84 6.10
CA ASP A 171 9.28 18.31 6.09
C ASP A 171 8.60 18.89 4.85
N TYR A 172 8.84 18.26 3.69
CA TYR A 172 8.21 18.69 2.44
C TYR A 172 6.70 18.47 2.45
N ALA A 173 6.24 17.29 2.86
CA ALA A 173 4.81 16.97 2.97
C ALA A 173 4.09 17.90 3.96
N ALA A 174 4.74 18.22 5.09
CA ALA A 174 4.20 19.16 6.07
C ALA A 174 3.98 20.55 5.48
N SER A 175 4.92 21.05 4.64
CA SER A 175 4.79 22.34 3.96
C SER A 175 3.62 22.41 2.97
N LYS A 176 3.16 21.24 2.48
CA LYS A 176 2.06 21.05 1.54
C LYS A 176 0.75 20.61 2.18
N ASN A 177 0.72 20.46 3.51
CA ASN A 177 -0.43 19.96 4.27
C ASN A 177 -0.82 18.50 3.91
N ILE A 178 0.11 17.69 3.40
CA ILE A 178 -0.08 16.29 3.04
C ILE A 178 0.30 15.37 4.21
N ARG A 179 -0.46 14.29 4.39
CA ARG A 179 -0.15 13.20 5.32
C ARG A 179 0.51 12.05 4.57
N LEU A 180 1.46 11.38 5.23
CA LEU A 180 2.21 10.26 4.68
C LEU A 180 1.79 8.97 5.38
N GLY A 181 1.29 8.00 4.63
CA GLY A 181 0.94 6.67 5.14
C GLY A 181 2.00 5.64 4.78
N ILE A 182 2.69 5.08 5.78
CA ILE A 182 3.62 3.95 5.56
C ILE A 182 2.79 2.69 5.44
N GLU A 183 2.83 2.04 4.29
CA GLU A 183 2.03 0.86 4.03
C GLU A 183 2.58 -0.40 4.70
N GLY A 184 1.66 -1.20 5.27
CA GLY A 184 1.94 -2.55 5.76
C GLY A 184 2.30 -3.47 4.61
N ARG A 185 3.54 -4.01 4.63
CA ARG A 185 4.12 -4.71 3.48
C ARG A 185 3.90 -6.21 3.52
N ARG A 186 3.82 -6.81 2.32
CA ARG A 186 3.62 -8.25 2.10
C ARG A 186 4.85 -9.09 2.49
N GLY A 187 6.05 -8.62 2.14
CA GLY A 187 7.29 -9.36 2.30
C GLY A 187 7.96 -9.14 3.64
N TYR A 188 8.51 -10.22 4.24
CA TYR A 188 9.28 -10.09 5.46
C TYR A 188 10.61 -9.34 5.24
N GLU A 189 11.14 -9.35 4.03
CA GLU A 189 12.33 -8.62 3.60
C GLU A 189 12.14 -7.10 3.60
N GLU A 190 10.91 -6.64 3.55
CA GLU A 190 10.56 -5.23 3.37
C GLU A 190 10.73 -4.42 4.66
N ILE A 191 10.89 -3.12 4.52
CA ILE A 191 11.10 -2.15 5.59
C ILE A 191 9.96 -1.14 5.58
N PRO A 192 9.42 -0.79 6.76
CA PRO A 192 9.67 -1.41 8.06
C PRO A 192 8.93 -2.74 8.26
N SER A 193 9.45 -3.60 9.13
CA SER A 193 8.67 -4.72 9.68
C SER A 193 7.70 -4.23 10.75
N GLU A 194 6.80 -5.10 11.20
CA GLU A 194 5.82 -4.79 12.25
C GLU A 194 6.48 -4.45 13.60
N ARG A 195 7.71 -4.93 13.84
CA ARG A 195 8.48 -4.56 15.03
C ARG A 195 9.17 -3.21 14.91
N GLU A 196 9.55 -2.85 13.70
CA GLU A 196 10.28 -1.61 13.40
C GLU A 196 9.36 -0.41 13.24
N LEU A 197 8.15 -0.61 12.72
CA LEU A 197 7.25 0.49 12.39
C LEU A 197 6.84 1.34 13.61
N PRO A 198 6.41 0.77 14.75
CA PRO A 198 6.08 1.59 15.93
C PRO A 198 7.27 2.43 16.41
N VAL A 199 8.47 1.83 16.43
CA VAL A 199 9.71 2.53 16.81
C VAL A 199 10.04 3.64 15.82
N LEU A 200 9.91 3.37 14.52
CA LEU A 200 10.12 4.37 13.47
C LEU A 200 9.18 5.57 13.62
N LEU A 201 7.88 5.31 13.85
CA LEU A 201 6.89 6.38 14.05
C LEU A 201 7.18 7.22 15.29
N GLU A 202 7.59 6.58 16.39
CA GLU A 202 7.98 7.25 17.62
C GLU A 202 9.25 8.11 17.43
N GLU A 203 10.29 7.56 16.80
CA GLU A 203 11.55 8.27 16.55
C GLU A 203 11.37 9.45 15.59
N MET A 204 10.58 9.29 14.52
CA MET A 204 10.32 10.38 13.58
C MET A 204 9.43 11.46 14.20
N ASN A 205 8.58 11.13 15.17
CA ASN A 205 7.73 12.03 15.94
C ASN A 205 7.02 13.10 15.09
N ALA A 206 6.44 12.69 13.97
CA ALA A 206 5.83 13.58 13.00
C ALA A 206 4.31 13.37 12.93
N PRO A 207 3.48 14.38 13.26
CA PRO A 207 2.01 14.23 13.29
C PRO A 207 1.37 13.90 11.94
N ARG A 208 2.10 14.12 10.85
CA ARG A 208 1.65 13.84 9.48
C ARG A 208 2.20 12.55 8.92
N LEU A 209 2.94 11.77 9.71
CA LEU A 209 3.39 10.43 9.37
C LEU A 209 2.56 9.43 10.15
N GLY A 210 2.02 8.41 9.48
CA GLY A 210 1.24 7.36 10.11
C GLY A 210 1.30 6.05 9.34
N TYR A 211 0.44 5.15 9.71
CA TYR A 211 0.33 3.82 9.15
C TYR A 211 -0.77 3.74 8.09
N TRP A 212 -0.52 3.01 7.02
CA TRP A 212 -1.49 2.60 6.03
C TRP A 212 -1.63 1.07 6.08
N HIS A 213 -2.79 0.60 6.52
CA HIS A 213 -3.02 -0.83 6.69
C HIS A 213 -3.37 -1.48 5.36
N ASP A 214 -2.63 -2.51 4.95
CA ASP A 214 -3.03 -3.35 3.82
C ASP A 214 -3.51 -4.70 4.33
N PHE A 215 -4.80 -4.97 4.19
CA PHE A 215 -5.43 -6.18 4.70
C PHE A 215 -4.85 -7.45 4.06
N GLY A 216 -4.64 -7.44 2.75
CA GLY A 216 -4.12 -8.60 2.03
C GLY A 216 -2.66 -8.90 2.37
N HIS A 217 -1.82 -7.86 2.45
CA HIS A 217 -0.41 -7.99 2.79
C HIS A 217 -0.20 -8.55 4.20
N ILE A 218 -0.95 -8.04 5.16
CA ILE A 218 -0.84 -8.50 6.54
C ILE A 218 -1.44 -9.90 6.70
N GLN A 219 -2.51 -10.23 5.97
CA GLN A 219 -3.04 -11.59 5.94
C GLN A 219 -2.03 -12.61 5.42
N ILE A 220 -1.24 -12.27 4.41
CA ILE A 220 -0.16 -13.15 3.94
C ILE A 220 0.86 -13.43 5.05
N LYS A 221 1.23 -12.43 5.84
CA LYS A 221 2.15 -12.61 6.98
C LYS A 221 1.53 -13.48 8.08
N GLU A 222 0.24 -13.33 8.36
CA GLU A 222 -0.49 -14.24 9.27
C GLU A 222 -0.50 -15.66 8.72
N ASN A 223 -0.85 -15.87 7.45
CA ASN A 223 -0.86 -17.16 6.78
C ASN A 223 0.53 -17.86 6.84
N LEU A 224 1.59 -17.07 6.82
CA LEU A 224 2.97 -17.55 6.98
C LEU A 224 3.42 -17.59 8.46
N ALA A 225 2.49 -17.41 9.40
CA ALA A 225 2.72 -17.45 10.85
C ALA A 225 3.80 -16.42 11.34
N PHE A 226 3.94 -15.27 10.71
CA PHE A 226 4.83 -14.20 11.19
C PHE A 226 4.20 -13.38 12.31
N LEU A 227 2.87 -13.22 12.30
CA LEU A 227 2.10 -12.41 13.25
C LEU A 227 0.68 -12.95 13.40
N ASP A 228 -0.08 -12.42 14.36
CA ASP A 228 -1.54 -12.45 14.42
C ASP A 228 -2.05 -11.11 13.87
N HIS A 229 -2.92 -11.17 12.87
CA HIS A 229 -3.41 -9.98 12.15
C HIS A 229 -4.18 -9.03 13.05
N ALA A 230 -5.08 -9.57 13.88
CA ALA A 230 -5.90 -8.75 14.77
C ALA A 230 -5.07 -8.14 15.91
N GLU A 231 -4.10 -8.86 16.46
CA GLU A 231 -3.19 -8.36 17.49
C GLU A 231 -2.32 -7.22 16.94
N TRP A 232 -1.72 -7.44 15.77
CA TRP A 232 -0.98 -6.38 15.07
C TRP A 232 -1.84 -5.14 14.84
N LEU A 233 -3.04 -5.33 14.28
CA LEU A 233 -3.91 -4.20 13.98
C LEU A 233 -4.30 -3.42 15.24
N ARG A 234 -4.61 -4.07 16.36
CA ARG A 234 -4.86 -3.37 17.63
C ARG A 234 -3.67 -2.54 18.09
N THR A 235 -2.46 -3.07 17.91
CA THR A 235 -1.22 -2.38 18.32
C THR A 235 -1.01 -1.11 17.52
N ILE A 236 -1.25 -1.13 16.21
CA ILE A 236 -0.88 -0.04 15.31
C ILE A 236 -2.05 0.90 14.95
N ALA A 237 -3.29 0.49 15.22
CA ALA A 237 -4.49 1.23 14.88
C ALA A 237 -4.48 2.72 15.31
N PRO A 238 -3.93 3.12 16.46
CA PRO A 238 -3.84 4.53 16.84
C PRO A 238 -3.06 5.41 15.85
N HIS A 239 -2.21 4.81 15.02
CA HIS A 239 -1.42 5.49 13.99
C HIS A 239 -2.00 5.32 12.58
N ALA A 240 -3.12 4.58 12.41
CA ALA A 240 -3.69 4.29 11.11
C ALA A 240 -4.42 5.50 10.52
N PHE A 241 -4.01 5.94 9.33
CA PHE A 241 -4.65 7.00 8.55
C PHE A 241 -5.64 6.44 7.53
N GLY A 242 -5.33 5.29 6.98
CA GLY A 242 -6.13 4.63 5.97
C GLY A 242 -5.74 3.18 5.78
N CYS A 243 -6.44 2.52 4.89
CA CYS A 243 -6.19 1.13 4.57
C CYS A 243 -6.44 0.82 3.09
N HIS A 244 -5.70 -0.15 2.56
CA HIS A 244 -6.06 -0.85 1.33
C HIS A 244 -6.96 -2.03 1.69
N VAL A 245 -8.17 -1.98 1.16
CA VAL A 245 -9.18 -3.01 1.34
C VAL A 245 -9.10 -3.97 0.18
N GLN A 246 -8.54 -5.12 0.44
CA GLN A 246 -8.41 -6.24 -0.48
C GLN A 246 -8.45 -7.55 0.31
N ASP A 247 -8.95 -8.61 -0.29
CA ASP A 247 -8.95 -9.93 0.33
C ASP A 247 -7.75 -10.76 -0.14
N CYS A 248 -7.51 -11.86 0.57
CA CYS A 248 -6.42 -12.78 0.30
C CYS A 248 -6.91 -14.22 0.37
N ILE A 249 -6.75 -14.97 -0.73
CA ILE A 249 -6.98 -16.43 -0.72
C ILE A 249 -5.66 -17.11 -0.35
N TRP A 250 -5.76 -18.10 0.54
CA TRP A 250 -4.63 -18.89 1.02
C TRP A 250 -3.70 -19.40 -0.10
N PRO A 251 -2.41 -19.38 0.08
CA PRO A 251 -1.67 -18.79 1.18
C PRO A 251 -1.32 -17.32 0.95
N ALA A 252 -1.42 -16.78 -0.29
CA ALA A 252 -0.90 -15.47 -0.65
C ALA A 252 -1.44 -14.95 -1.99
N GLN A 253 -2.69 -15.23 -2.33
CA GLN A 253 -3.33 -14.64 -3.50
C GLN A 253 -4.12 -13.40 -3.07
N ASP A 254 -3.42 -12.29 -2.99
CA ASP A 254 -3.90 -10.97 -2.62
C ASP A 254 -4.68 -10.26 -3.74
N HIS A 255 -5.08 -9.01 -3.50
CA HIS A 255 -5.86 -8.14 -4.40
C HIS A 255 -7.16 -8.81 -4.89
N GLN A 256 -7.78 -9.62 -4.03
CA GLN A 256 -9.10 -10.17 -4.25
C GLN A 256 -10.18 -9.20 -3.74
N PRO A 257 -11.38 -9.19 -4.35
CA PRO A 257 -12.49 -8.43 -3.79
C PRO A 257 -12.80 -8.87 -2.35
N PRO A 258 -13.12 -7.95 -1.43
CA PRO A 258 -13.50 -8.30 -0.06
C PRO A 258 -14.60 -9.36 -0.01
N PHE A 259 -14.50 -10.29 0.94
CA PHE A 259 -15.35 -11.49 1.11
C PHE A 259 -15.21 -12.56 0.00
N ALA A 260 -14.19 -12.47 -0.86
CA ALA A 260 -13.86 -13.52 -1.82
C ALA A 260 -12.69 -14.41 -1.36
N GLY A 261 -12.06 -14.11 -0.24
CA GLY A 261 -10.93 -14.84 0.35
C GLY A 261 -11.16 -15.20 1.82
N ASP A 262 -10.08 -15.19 2.59
CA ASP A 262 -10.03 -15.74 3.93
C ASP A 262 -9.99 -14.67 5.04
N ILE A 263 -10.03 -13.38 4.71
CA ILE A 263 -9.94 -12.29 5.68
C ILE A 263 -11.26 -12.10 6.41
N ASP A 264 -11.21 -12.14 7.75
CA ASP A 264 -12.36 -11.83 8.60
C ASP A 264 -12.50 -10.30 8.79
N PHE A 265 -13.04 -9.62 7.77
CA PHE A 265 -13.30 -8.18 7.83
C PHE A 265 -14.22 -7.78 8.97
N LYS A 266 -15.17 -8.65 9.38
CA LYS A 266 -16.08 -8.35 10.49
C LYS A 266 -15.33 -8.24 11.83
N LYS A 267 -14.27 -9.00 11.99
CA LYS A 267 -13.40 -8.94 13.16
C LYS A 267 -12.41 -7.77 13.09
N LEU A 268 -11.87 -7.48 11.90
CA LEU A 268 -10.74 -6.56 11.75
C LEU A 268 -11.16 -5.10 11.54
N VAL A 269 -12.18 -4.84 10.71
CA VAL A 269 -12.63 -3.46 10.40
C VAL A 269 -13.00 -2.66 11.66
N PRO A 270 -13.69 -3.22 12.67
CA PRO A 270 -14.01 -2.47 13.89
C PRO A 270 -12.80 -2.05 14.75
N ILE A 271 -11.62 -2.58 14.48
CA ILE A 271 -10.38 -2.21 15.19
C ILE A 271 -9.81 -0.88 14.68
N LEU A 272 -10.07 -0.56 13.40
CA LEU A 272 -9.58 0.67 12.78
C LEU A 272 -10.29 1.91 13.35
N PRO A 273 -9.62 3.08 13.39
CA PRO A 273 -10.23 4.35 13.75
C PRO A 273 -11.44 4.68 12.86
N ARG A 274 -12.45 5.39 13.41
CA ARG A 274 -13.66 5.77 12.67
C ARG A 274 -13.41 6.70 11.49
N ASP A 275 -12.35 7.48 11.56
CA ASP A 275 -11.90 8.42 10.52
C ASP A 275 -10.88 7.80 9.55
N CYS A 276 -10.58 6.51 9.70
CA CYS A 276 -9.72 5.78 8.78
C CYS A 276 -10.30 5.80 7.36
N LEU A 277 -9.47 6.09 6.38
CA LEU A 277 -9.83 6.06 4.96
C LEU A 277 -9.77 4.63 4.44
N PHE A 278 -10.82 4.17 3.76
CA PHE A 278 -10.89 2.85 3.14
C PHE A 278 -10.70 3.00 1.63
N VAL A 279 -9.63 2.44 1.09
CA VAL A 279 -9.33 2.42 -0.35
C VAL A 279 -9.39 0.99 -0.86
N TRP A 280 -10.28 0.70 -1.78
CA TRP A 280 -10.40 -0.60 -2.42
C TRP A 280 -9.32 -0.77 -3.48
N GLU A 281 -8.44 -1.74 -3.28
CA GLU A 281 -7.32 -2.01 -4.18
C GLU A 281 -7.42 -3.41 -4.78
N MET A 282 -7.81 -3.47 -6.07
CA MET A 282 -8.12 -4.72 -6.76
C MET A 282 -7.12 -5.06 -7.85
N SER A 283 -6.89 -6.36 -8.04
CA SER A 283 -6.14 -6.84 -9.21
C SER A 283 -6.81 -6.39 -10.51
N PRO A 284 -6.03 -5.97 -11.54
CA PRO A 284 -6.54 -5.64 -12.87
C PRO A 284 -7.31 -6.78 -13.57
N ARG A 285 -7.20 -8.00 -13.03
CA ARG A 285 -7.89 -9.18 -13.54
C ARG A 285 -9.31 -9.35 -13.02
N LYS A 286 -9.73 -8.51 -12.08
CA LYS A 286 -11.07 -8.59 -11.49
C LYS A 286 -12.10 -7.94 -12.39
N THR A 287 -13.24 -8.61 -12.54
CA THR A 287 -14.35 -8.09 -13.33
C THR A 287 -15.19 -7.08 -12.55
N VAL A 288 -15.93 -6.27 -13.26
CA VAL A 288 -16.90 -5.32 -12.68
C VAL A 288 -17.91 -6.05 -11.80
N GLU A 289 -18.39 -7.21 -12.24
CA GLU A 289 -19.40 -8.01 -11.52
C GLU A 289 -18.85 -8.54 -10.18
N GLU A 290 -17.61 -9.04 -10.16
CA GLU A 290 -16.96 -9.51 -8.93
C GLU A 290 -16.84 -8.36 -7.92
N ILE A 291 -16.44 -7.17 -8.38
CA ILE A 291 -16.28 -6.00 -7.52
C ILE A 291 -17.63 -5.50 -7.02
N ARG A 292 -18.63 -5.33 -7.89
CA ARG A 292 -19.99 -4.89 -7.52
C ARG A 292 -20.61 -5.81 -6.48
N ARG A 293 -20.51 -7.13 -6.67
CA ARG A 293 -20.99 -8.11 -5.69
C ARG A 293 -20.32 -7.92 -4.32
N SER A 294 -19.04 -7.66 -4.32
CA SER A 294 -18.30 -7.42 -3.08
C SER A 294 -18.72 -6.12 -2.40
N VAL A 295 -18.98 -5.05 -3.18
CA VAL A 295 -19.50 -3.77 -2.67
C VAL A 295 -20.85 -3.98 -1.99
N GLU A 296 -21.77 -4.73 -2.60
CA GLU A 296 -23.07 -5.04 -2.02
C GLU A 296 -22.95 -5.78 -0.68
N ILE A 297 -22.02 -6.74 -0.59
CA ILE A 297 -21.77 -7.47 0.66
C ILE A 297 -21.18 -6.54 1.73
N TRP A 298 -20.22 -5.69 1.33
CA TRP A 298 -19.60 -4.73 2.25
C TRP A 298 -20.63 -3.76 2.84
N GLN A 299 -21.49 -3.19 1.99
CA GLN A 299 -22.53 -2.26 2.42
C GLN A 299 -23.54 -2.90 3.40
N LYS A 300 -23.84 -4.18 3.25
CA LYS A 300 -24.70 -4.92 4.21
C LYS A 300 -24.07 -5.08 5.59
N HIS A 301 -22.72 -5.09 5.68
CA HIS A 301 -22.02 -5.31 6.93
C HIS A 301 -21.54 -4.02 7.60
N PHE A 302 -21.14 -3.02 6.81
CA PHE A 302 -20.46 -1.81 7.32
C PHE A 302 -21.17 -0.52 6.94
N GLY A 303 -22.23 -0.60 6.15
CA GLY A 303 -22.92 0.57 5.62
C GLY A 303 -22.25 1.14 4.35
N PRO A 304 -22.83 2.23 3.82
CA PRO A 304 -22.36 2.87 2.60
C PRO A 304 -21.02 3.59 2.77
#